data_9736e7d38d8b2d98df8c7f738a1f9869
#
_entry.id   9736e7d38d8b2d98df8c7f738a1f9869
#
_cell.length_a   1.000
_cell.length_b   1.000
_cell.length_c   1.000
_cell.angle_alpha   90.00
_cell.angle_beta   90.00
_cell.angle_gamma   90.00
#
_symmetry.space_group_name_H-M   'P 1'
#
loop_
_entity.id
_entity.type
_entity.pdbx_description
1 polymer ?
#
loop_
_entity_poly.entity_id
_entity_poly.type
_entity_poly.pdbx_seq_one_letter_code
_entity_poly.pdbx_strand_id
1 'polypeptide(L)'
;MSEPFILTITNAVATISINDAPHNRMMLDYIDALEEELPRLRDDERVRALVFTAEGLEHFSVGMNLKQFGEGAERKGGADGLLDQRLRVLNMIETLGKPSIATLFGYCLGGG
;
A
#
# COMPACT_ATOMS: atom_id res chain seq x y z
N MET A 1 -7.78 -6.84 -15.96
CA MET A 1 -7.87 -6.53 -14.51
C MET A 1 -6.98 -5.34 -14.19
N SER A 2 -7.47 -4.46 -13.33
CA SER A 2 -6.69 -3.32 -12.89
C SER A 2 -5.60 -3.77 -11.92
N GLU A 3 -4.45 -3.12 -11.97
CA GLU A 3 -3.42 -3.32 -10.96
C GLU A 3 -3.86 -2.71 -9.64
N PRO A 4 -3.49 -3.32 -8.48
CA PRO A 4 -3.88 -2.79 -7.16
C PRO A 4 -3.26 -1.43 -6.85
N PHE A 5 -2.11 -1.12 -7.41
CA PHE A 5 -1.53 0.23 -7.39
C PHE A 5 -0.83 0.50 -8.72
N ILE A 6 -0.62 1.77 -8.98
CA ILE A 6 0.14 2.22 -10.14
C ILE A 6 1.50 2.68 -9.65
N LEU A 7 2.57 2.07 -10.17
CA LEU A 7 3.94 2.41 -9.80
C LEU A 7 4.58 3.19 -10.94
N THR A 8 5.15 4.34 -10.60
CA THR A 8 5.96 5.12 -11.53
C THR A 8 7.28 5.46 -10.87
N ILE A 9 8.36 5.49 -11.65
CA ILE A 9 9.69 5.88 -11.16
C ILE A 9 10.16 7.04 -12.05
N THR A 10 10.32 8.20 -11.45
CA THR A 10 10.72 9.42 -12.16
C THR A 10 11.65 10.23 -11.26
N ASN A 11 12.79 10.64 -11.80
CA ASN A 11 13.77 11.45 -11.06
C ASN A 11 14.17 10.84 -9.71
N ALA A 12 14.39 9.53 -9.71
CA ALA A 12 14.79 8.74 -8.54
C ALA A 12 13.70 8.63 -7.46
N VAL A 13 12.45 8.97 -7.78
CA VAL A 13 11.31 8.84 -6.86
C VAL A 13 10.37 7.76 -7.38
N ALA A 14 10.08 6.77 -6.55
CA ALA A 14 9.07 5.75 -6.83
C ALA A 14 7.75 6.23 -6.22
N THR A 15 6.74 6.42 -7.06
CA THR A 15 5.40 6.80 -6.62
C THR A 15 4.49 5.61 -6.71
N ILE A 16 3.90 5.25 -5.57
CA ILE A 16 2.94 4.14 -5.44
C ILE A 16 1.57 4.75 -5.21
N SER A 17 0.69 4.62 -6.18
CA SER A 17 -0.65 5.22 -6.14
C SER A 17 -1.71 4.14 -6.03
N ILE A 18 -2.45 4.12 -4.93
CA ILE A 18 -3.53 3.13 -4.71
C ILE A 18 -4.55 3.28 -5.84
N ASN A 19 -4.93 2.17 -6.46
CA ASN A 19 -5.79 2.18 -7.65
C ASN A 19 -7.16 1.57 -7.35
N ASP A 20 -7.94 2.25 -6.53
CA ASP A 20 -9.32 1.86 -6.19
C ASP A 20 -10.20 3.09 -5.96
N ALA A 21 -10.04 4.12 -6.81
CA ALA A 21 -10.79 5.37 -6.66
C ALA A 21 -12.30 5.10 -6.71
N PRO A 22 -13.12 5.89 -6.01
CA PRO A 22 -12.71 7.05 -5.20
C PRO A 22 -12.29 6.71 -3.76
N HIS A 23 -12.61 5.52 -3.26
CA HIS A 23 -12.42 5.17 -1.85
C HIS A 23 -10.99 4.72 -1.53
N ASN A 24 -10.29 4.14 -2.50
CA ASN A 24 -8.92 3.65 -2.34
C ASN A 24 -8.76 2.75 -1.12
N ARG A 25 -9.58 1.69 -1.08
CA ARG A 25 -9.58 0.71 0.00
C ARG A 25 -8.29 -0.09 -0.04
N MET A 26 -7.80 -0.45 1.14
CA MET A 26 -6.62 -1.32 1.26
C MET A 26 -7.05 -2.77 1.05
N MET A 27 -7.20 -3.15 -0.22
CA MET A 27 -7.60 -4.49 -0.63
C MET A 27 -6.50 -5.50 -0.32
N LEU A 28 -6.85 -6.78 -0.25
CA LEU A 28 -5.87 -7.85 0.02
C LEU A 28 -4.78 -7.87 -1.04
N ASP A 29 -5.12 -7.71 -2.29
CA ASP A 29 -4.16 -7.71 -3.39
C ASP A 29 -3.20 -6.52 -3.33
N TYR A 30 -3.65 -5.37 -2.80
CA TYR A 30 -2.79 -4.21 -2.60
C TYR A 30 -1.68 -4.53 -1.60
N ILE A 31 -2.03 -5.13 -0.47
CA ILE A 31 -1.04 -5.50 0.55
C ILE A 31 -0.10 -6.60 0.03
N ASP A 32 -0.64 -7.61 -0.65
CA ASP A 32 0.18 -8.67 -1.26
C ASP A 32 1.18 -8.08 -2.26
N ALA A 33 0.72 -7.17 -3.12
CA ALA A 33 1.57 -6.54 -4.12
C ALA A 33 2.64 -5.65 -3.50
N LEU A 34 2.31 -4.93 -2.42
CA LEU A 34 3.30 -4.14 -1.69
C LEU A 34 4.38 -5.03 -1.07
N GLU A 35 3.99 -6.15 -0.49
CA GLU A 35 4.95 -7.08 0.12
C GLU A 35 5.96 -7.58 -0.89
N GLU A 36 5.55 -7.76 -2.15
CA GLU A 36 6.46 -8.15 -3.23
C GLU A 36 7.31 -6.99 -3.74
N GLU A 37 6.71 -5.79 -3.88
CA GLU A 37 7.36 -4.67 -4.55
C GLU A 37 8.35 -3.91 -3.64
N LEU A 38 8.05 -3.80 -2.35
CA LEU A 38 8.91 -3.03 -1.45
C LEU A 38 10.36 -3.53 -1.41
N PRO A 39 10.65 -4.86 -1.35
CA PRO A 39 12.02 -5.31 -1.42
C PRO A 39 12.72 -4.95 -2.73
N ARG A 40 11.99 -4.95 -3.84
CA ARG A 40 12.56 -4.55 -5.14
C ARG A 40 12.93 -3.08 -5.14
N LEU A 41 12.08 -2.23 -4.58
CA LEU A 41 12.35 -0.80 -4.48
C LEU A 41 13.49 -0.50 -3.51
N ARG A 42 13.59 -1.27 -2.42
CA ARG A 42 14.70 -1.16 -1.48
C ARG A 42 16.05 -1.40 -2.19
N ASP A 43 16.10 -2.42 -3.04
CA ASP A 43 17.32 -2.86 -3.68
C ASP A 43 17.59 -2.14 -5.01
N ASP A 44 16.66 -1.32 -5.49
CA ASP A 44 16.80 -0.59 -6.75
C ASP A 44 17.57 0.72 -6.53
N GLU A 45 18.80 0.77 -7.02
CA GLU A 45 19.67 1.93 -6.87
C GLU A 45 19.14 3.18 -7.58
N ARG A 46 18.23 3.03 -8.54
CA ARG A 46 17.60 4.16 -9.23
C ARG A 46 16.57 4.87 -8.36
N VAL A 47 16.12 4.21 -7.28
CA VAL A 47 15.11 4.74 -6.39
C VAL A 47 15.76 5.24 -5.12
N ARG A 48 15.57 6.54 -4.83
CA ARG A 48 16.14 7.18 -3.64
C ARG A 48 15.09 7.59 -2.63
N ALA A 49 13.83 7.68 -3.03
CA ALA A 49 12.72 8.04 -2.16
C ALA A 49 11.43 7.42 -2.68
N LEU A 50 10.46 7.26 -1.79
CA LEU A 50 9.14 6.74 -2.13
C LEU A 50 8.07 7.78 -1.82
N VAL A 51 7.03 7.83 -2.67
CA VAL A 51 5.83 8.62 -2.42
C VAL A 51 4.63 7.67 -2.46
N PHE A 52 3.82 7.71 -1.42
CA PHE A 52 2.56 6.99 -1.35
C PHE A 52 1.43 7.99 -1.60
N THR A 53 0.62 7.72 -2.59
CA THR A 53 -0.53 8.54 -2.96
C THR A 53 -1.68 7.63 -3.40
N ALA A 54 -2.71 8.20 -4.00
CA ALA A 54 -3.87 7.44 -4.42
C ALA A 54 -4.49 8.06 -5.66
N GLU A 55 -5.16 7.22 -6.46
CA GLU A 55 -5.86 7.67 -7.64
C GLU A 55 -7.15 8.42 -7.30
N GLY A 56 -7.60 9.28 -8.22
CA GLY A 56 -8.80 10.07 -8.02
C GLY A 56 -8.53 11.34 -7.24
N LEU A 57 -9.59 12.07 -6.90
CA LEU A 57 -9.51 13.39 -6.30
C LEU A 57 -10.26 13.49 -4.96
N GLU A 58 -10.85 12.40 -4.48
CA GLU A 58 -11.74 12.45 -3.32
C GLU A 58 -11.06 12.02 -2.02
N HIS A 59 -10.42 10.85 -2.00
CA HIS A 59 -9.86 10.30 -0.77
C HIS A 59 -8.53 9.62 -1.01
N PHE A 60 -7.62 9.77 -0.05
CA PHE A 60 -6.36 9.03 -0.04
C PHE A 60 -6.64 7.55 0.19
N SER A 61 -7.32 7.20 1.29
CA SER A 61 -7.74 5.84 1.57
C SER A 61 -8.74 5.82 2.72
N VAL A 62 -9.82 5.07 2.57
CA VAL A 62 -10.78 4.86 3.67
C VAL A 62 -10.40 3.64 4.53
N GLY A 63 -9.26 3.01 4.23
CA GLY A 63 -8.76 1.89 5.01
C GLY A 63 -9.17 0.53 4.45
N MET A 64 -9.24 -0.47 5.33
CA MET A 64 -9.52 -1.85 4.93
C MET A 64 -10.92 -2.04 4.36
N ASN A 65 -11.04 -2.89 3.35
CA ASN A 65 -12.33 -3.34 2.86
C ASN A 65 -12.88 -4.39 3.82
N LEU A 66 -13.94 -4.02 4.57
CA LEU A 66 -14.52 -4.88 5.59
C LEU A 66 -15.10 -6.18 5.01
N LYS A 67 -15.56 -6.15 3.76
CA LYS A 67 -16.09 -7.35 3.11
C LYS A 67 -15.01 -8.40 2.87
N GLN A 68 -13.76 -7.99 2.75
CA GLN A 68 -12.63 -8.89 2.56
C GLN A 68 -12.00 -9.35 3.86
N PHE A 69 -12.42 -8.79 4.99
CA PHE A 69 -11.78 -9.12 6.27
C PHE A 69 -11.90 -10.61 6.60
N GLY A 70 -13.11 -11.16 6.51
CA GLY A 70 -13.34 -12.58 6.80
C GLY A 70 -12.58 -13.50 5.84
N GLU A 71 -12.66 -13.23 4.54
CA GLU A 71 -11.94 -13.98 3.52
C GLU A 71 -10.43 -13.85 3.72
N GLY A 72 -9.95 -12.65 4.01
CA GLY A 72 -8.54 -12.41 4.25
C GLY A 72 -8.04 -13.12 5.49
N ALA A 73 -8.81 -13.12 6.57
CA ALA A 73 -8.47 -13.83 7.79
C ALA A 73 -8.36 -15.35 7.51
N GLU A 74 -9.29 -15.91 6.75
CA GLU A 74 -9.26 -17.32 6.39
C GLU A 74 -8.01 -17.65 5.57
N ARG A 75 -7.71 -16.86 4.54
CA ARG A 75 -6.54 -17.05 3.67
C ARG A 75 -5.21 -16.91 4.41
N LYS A 76 -5.15 -16.04 5.40
CA LYS A 76 -3.90 -15.67 6.07
C LYS A 76 -3.70 -16.39 7.40
N GLY A 77 -4.48 -17.43 7.68
CA GLY A 77 -4.34 -18.21 8.91
C GLY A 77 -5.02 -17.57 10.11
N GLY A 78 -6.16 -16.91 9.90
CA GLY A 78 -6.92 -16.24 10.93
C GLY A 78 -6.74 -14.72 10.93
N ALA A 79 -7.47 -14.03 11.80
CA ALA A 79 -7.37 -12.58 11.93
C ALA A 79 -5.95 -12.14 12.31
N ASP A 80 -5.27 -12.91 13.17
CA ASP A 80 -3.90 -12.63 13.57
C ASP A 80 -2.93 -12.68 12.37
N GLY A 81 -3.07 -13.70 11.52
CA GLY A 81 -2.24 -13.82 10.33
C GLY A 81 -2.44 -12.68 9.36
N LEU A 82 -3.70 -12.23 9.19
CA LEU A 82 -4.01 -11.07 8.34
C LEU A 82 -3.37 -9.79 8.89
N LEU A 83 -3.52 -9.55 10.19
CA LEU A 83 -2.94 -8.38 10.84
C LEU A 83 -1.42 -8.43 10.85
N ASP A 84 -0.84 -9.61 11.06
CA ASP A 84 0.62 -9.78 11.01
C ASP A 84 1.19 -9.40 9.66
N GLN A 85 0.53 -9.78 8.56
CA GLN A 85 0.99 -9.36 7.23
C GLN A 85 0.94 -7.84 7.08
N ARG A 86 -0.13 -7.22 7.52
CA ARG A 86 -0.27 -5.75 7.43
C ARG A 86 0.81 -5.05 8.21
N LEU A 87 1.05 -5.48 9.45
CA LEU A 87 2.11 -4.92 10.28
C LEU A 87 3.49 -5.14 9.66
N ARG A 88 3.73 -6.32 9.10
CA ARG A 88 5.00 -6.62 8.44
C ARG A 88 5.24 -5.68 7.26
N VAL A 89 4.22 -5.46 6.42
CA VAL A 89 4.34 -4.57 5.27
C VAL A 89 4.56 -3.12 5.70
N LEU A 90 3.83 -2.65 6.71
CA LEU A 90 4.00 -1.29 7.22
C LEU A 90 5.41 -1.10 7.82
N ASN A 91 5.90 -2.10 8.54
CA ASN A 91 7.26 -2.07 9.09
C ASN A 91 8.32 -2.06 7.97
N MET A 92 8.07 -2.74 6.86
CA MET A 92 8.98 -2.69 5.71
C MET A 92 9.12 -1.27 5.16
N ILE A 93 8.04 -0.51 5.12
CA ILE A 93 8.10 0.90 4.69
C ILE A 93 8.98 1.69 5.64
N GLU A 94 8.75 1.55 6.94
CA GLU A 94 9.50 2.29 7.96
C GLU A 94 10.98 1.95 7.96
N THR A 95 11.30 0.67 7.76
CA THR A 95 12.69 0.19 7.84
C THR A 95 13.38 0.02 6.49
N LEU A 96 12.78 0.56 5.42
CA LEU A 96 13.32 0.39 4.06
C LEU A 96 14.68 1.05 3.85
N GLY A 97 15.02 2.05 4.65
CA GLY A 97 16.27 2.78 4.51
C GLY A 97 16.21 3.91 3.48
N LYS A 98 15.02 4.21 2.97
CA LYS A 98 14.79 5.31 2.02
C LYS A 98 13.67 6.19 2.56
N PRO A 99 13.75 7.53 2.38
CA PRO A 99 12.66 8.40 2.81
C PRO A 99 11.35 8.05 2.13
N SER A 100 10.26 8.12 2.86
CA SER A 100 8.93 7.93 2.31
C SER A 100 8.02 9.09 2.71
N ILE A 101 7.16 9.50 1.80
CA ILE A 101 6.23 10.62 1.98
C ILE A 101 4.86 10.14 1.53
N ALA A 102 3.83 10.45 2.32
CA ALA A 102 2.44 10.21 1.94
C ALA A 102 1.78 11.55 1.61
N THR A 103 1.09 11.62 0.48
CA THR A 103 0.34 12.82 0.10
C THR A 103 -1.13 12.60 0.43
N LEU A 104 -1.58 13.14 1.54
CA LEU A 104 -2.91 12.89 2.06
C LEU A 104 -3.93 13.90 1.54
N PHE A 105 -5.12 13.42 1.21
CA PHE A 105 -6.24 14.28 0.80
C PHE A 105 -7.54 13.56 1.11
N GLY A 106 -8.60 14.31 1.37
CA GLY A 106 -9.88 13.74 1.76
C GLY A 106 -9.78 12.83 2.98
N TYR A 107 -10.42 11.69 2.94
CA TYR A 107 -10.35 10.72 4.04
C TYR A 107 -9.01 9.98 4.04
N CYS A 108 -8.48 9.80 5.23
CA CYS A 108 -7.31 8.98 5.51
C CYS A 108 -7.63 8.24 6.81
N LEU A 109 -8.27 7.07 6.71
CA LEU A 109 -8.91 6.38 7.83
C LEU A 109 -8.35 4.97 8.01
N GLY A 110 -8.49 4.45 9.24
CA GLY A 110 -8.06 3.09 9.57
C GLY A 110 -6.61 2.87 9.22
N GLY A 111 -6.32 1.84 8.41
CA GLY A 111 -4.97 1.57 7.93
C GLY A 111 -4.50 2.45 6.79
N GLY A 112 -5.40 3.27 6.28
CA GLY A 112 -5.08 4.15 5.14
C GLY A 112 -4.17 5.31 5.45
#